data_f34ad6cde4127da5188b16013d4077bd
#
_entry.id   f34ad6cde4127da5188b16013d4077bd
#
_cell.length_a   1.000
_cell.length_b   1.000
_cell.length_c   1.000
_cell.angle_alpha   90.00
_cell.angle_beta   90.00
_cell.angle_gamma   90.00
#
_symmetry.space_group_name_H-M   'P 1'
#
loop_
_entity.id
_entity.type
_entity.pdbx_description
1 polymer ?
#
loop_
_entity_poly.entity_id
_entity_poly.type
_entity_poly.pdbx_seq_one_letter_code
_entity_poly.pdbx_strand_id
1 'polypeptide(L)'
;MTHYREGYREALAGELERDPAFAGFRREMAWAQRIDTSQLPVFGVATPRESCARAGGTTVHRVTTVQVALKIAGGADLESDLDTLSLALERCALGALQDLAQIVELSSTSTSVDAGGERRTGVLIMEFAVTRFTDAASQD
;
A
#
# COMPACT_ATOMS: atom_id res chain seq x y z
N MET A 1 21.53 -4.85 -7.50
CA MET A 1 20.56 -3.89 -8.08
C MET A 1 19.16 -4.21 -7.61
N THR A 2 18.45 -3.22 -7.08
CA THR A 2 17.12 -3.42 -6.53
C THR A 2 16.09 -3.45 -7.65
N HIS A 3 15.20 -4.43 -7.62
CA HIS A 3 14.09 -4.48 -8.55
C HIS A 3 13.15 -3.30 -8.33
N TYR A 4 12.57 -2.73 -9.41
CA TYR A 4 11.72 -1.55 -9.29
C TYR A 4 10.51 -1.78 -8.36
N ARG A 5 9.96 -3.01 -8.31
CA ARG A 5 8.84 -3.32 -7.40
C ARG A 5 9.27 -3.24 -5.94
N GLU A 6 10.47 -3.68 -5.63
CA GLU A 6 11.03 -3.50 -4.28
C GLU A 6 11.21 -2.02 -3.98
N GLY A 7 11.66 -1.26 -4.97
CA GLY A 7 11.76 0.20 -4.83
C GLY A 7 10.43 0.85 -4.49
N TYR A 8 9.35 0.43 -5.13
CA TYR A 8 8.01 0.93 -4.81
C TYR A 8 7.63 0.64 -3.36
N ARG A 9 7.85 -0.62 -2.93
CA ARG A 9 7.51 -1.02 -1.56
C ARG A 9 8.29 -0.24 -0.52
N GLU A 10 9.60 -0.09 -0.74
CA GLU A 10 10.46 0.60 0.21
C GLU A 10 10.18 2.10 0.26
N ALA A 11 9.94 2.73 -0.88
CA ALA A 11 9.64 4.15 -0.93
C ALA A 11 8.33 4.46 -0.18
N LEU A 12 7.30 3.67 -0.42
CA LEU A 12 6.02 3.88 0.22
C LEU A 12 6.08 3.57 1.72
N ALA A 13 6.69 2.44 2.09
CA ALA A 13 6.83 2.10 3.51
C ALA A 13 7.63 3.16 4.26
N GLY A 14 8.71 3.65 3.67
CA GLY A 14 9.51 4.72 4.28
C GLY A 14 8.73 6.01 4.47
N GLU A 15 7.89 6.36 3.50
CA GLU A 15 7.05 7.55 3.62
C GLU A 15 6.01 7.40 4.73
N LEU A 16 5.40 6.22 4.85
CA LEU A 16 4.46 5.95 5.93
C LEU A 16 5.12 6.02 7.30
N GLU A 17 6.33 5.48 7.40
CA GLU A 17 7.08 5.51 8.68
C GLU A 17 7.41 6.93 9.13
N ARG A 18 7.53 7.87 8.20
CA ARG A 18 7.87 9.27 8.51
C ARG A 18 6.65 10.16 8.71
N ASP A 19 5.48 9.73 8.29
CA ASP A 19 4.28 10.58 8.35
C ASP A 19 3.64 10.52 9.73
N PRO A 20 3.34 11.69 10.34
CA PRO A 20 2.73 11.72 11.67
C PRO A 20 1.40 10.97 11.79
N ALA A 21 0.65 10.85 10.69
CA ALA A 21 -0.63 10.13 10.72
C ALA A 21 -0.44 8.65 11.04
N PHE A 22 0.75 8.10 10.80
CA PHE A 22 1.05 6.69 11.04
C PHE A 22 2.05 6.50 12.19
N ALA A 23 2.15 7.49 13.06
CA ALA A 23 3.00 7.36 14.24
C ALA A 23 2.51 6.18 15.09
N GLY A 24 3.42 5.34 15.51
CA GLY A 24 3.09 4.16 16.31
C GLY A 24 2.71 2.93 15.51
N PHE A 25 2.55 3.05 14.18
CA PHE A 25 2.29 1.89 13.35
C PHE A 25 3.56 1.07 13.17
N ARG A 26 3.42 -0.26 13.27
CA ARG A 26 4.51 -1.18 13.01
C ARG A 26 4.41 -1.69 11.58
N ARG A 27 5.55 -1.81 10.92
CA ARG A 27 5.62 -2.40 9.58
C ARG A 27 5.72 -3.92 9.71
N GLU A 28 4.84 -4.62 8.99
CA GLU A 28 4.89 -6.06 8.87
C GLU A 28 5.30 -6.45 7.46
N MET A 29 6.28 -7.33 7.33
CA MET A 29 6.81 -7.75 6.03
C MET A 29 5.84 -8.66 5.28
N ALA A 30 5.12 -9.48 5.99
CA ALA A 30 4.08 -10.32 5.44
C ALA A 30 2.77 -9.97 6.14
N TRP A 31 1.70 -9.79 5.37
CA TRP A 31 0.39 -9.56 5.95
C TRP A 31 -0.06 -10.84 6.61
N ALA A 32 0.24 -10.97 7.89
CA ALA A 32 -0.10 -12.14 8.64
C ALA A 32 -1.60 -12.20 8.89
N GLN A 33 -2.18 -13.36 8.67
CA GLN A 33 -3.61 -13.56 8.86
C GLN A 33 -4.03 -13.39 10.31
N ARG A 34 -3.09 -13.56 11.23
CA ARG A 34 -3.36 -13.43 12.67
C ARG A 34 -2.37 -12.48 13.30
N ILE A 35 -2.75 -11.21 13.33
CA ILE A 35 -2.01 -10.22 14.09
C ILE A 35 -2.77 -10.03 15.38
N ASP A 36 -2.10 -10.27 16.50
CA ASP A 36 -2.67 -10.09 17.82
C ASP A 36 -3.06 -8.62 18.02
N THR A 37 -4.21 -8.36 18.64
CA THR A 37 -4.64 -6.99 18.93
C THR A 37 -3.63 -6.19 19.73
N SER A 38 -2.81 -6.85 20.54
CA SER A 38 -1.74 -6.18 21.28
C SER A 38 -0.64 -5.62 20.39
N GLN A 39 -0.56 -6.06 19.14
CA GLN A 39 0.45 -5.64 18.18
C GLN A 39 -0.03 -4.54 17.24
N LEU A 40 -1.30 -4.15 17.35
CA LEU A 40 -1.86 -3.09 16.50
C LEU A 40 -1.48 -1.70 17.01
N PRO A 41 -1.39 -0.70 16.16
CA PRO A 41 -1.67 -0.73 14.72
C PRO A 41 -0.48 -1.20 13.90
N VAL A 42 -0.77 -1.80 12.75
CA VAL A 42 0.25 -2.30 11.81
C VAL A 42 -0.09 -1.92 10.38
N PHE A 43 0.92 -1.86 9.52
CA PHE A 43 0.71 -1.74 8.08
C PHE A 43 1.67 -2.65 7.32
N GLY A 44 1.29 -3.02 6.11
CA GLY A 44 2.15 -3.78 5.21
C GLY A 44 2.01 -3.27 3.80
N VAL A 45 3.09 -3.34 3.03
CA VAL A 45 3.11 -2.93 1.63
C VAL A 45 3.51 -4.13 0.80
N ALA A 46 2.71 -4.44 -0.22
CA ALA A 46 2.96 -5.57 -1.10
C ALA A 46 2.79 -5.15 -2.56
N THR A 47 3.40 -5.92 -3.46
CA THR A 47 3.21 -5.77 -4.90
C THR A 47 2.72 -7.12 -5.44
N PRO A 48 1.42 -7.45 -5.21
CA PRO A 48 0.93 -8.81 -5.42
C PRO A 48 0.82 -9.22 -6.88
N ARG A 49 0.75 -8.26 -7.80
CA ARG A 49 0.62 -8.60 -9.22
C ARG A 49 1.10 -7.47 -10.11
N GLU A 50 1.42 -7.83 -11.32
CA GLU A 50 1.81 -6.89 -12.36
C GLU A 50 1.23 -7.37 -13.68
N SER A 51 0.63 -6.48 -14.43
CA SER A 51 0.20 -6.77 -15.78
C SER A 51 1.16 -6.12 -16.78
N CYS A 52 1.42 -6.82 -17.87
CA CYS A 52 2.39 -6.38 -18.88
C CYS A 52 1.74 -6.43 -20.25
N ALA A 53 2.04 -5.42 -21.07
CA ALA A 53 1.58 -5.36 -22.46
C ALA A 53 2.66 -4.71 -23.32
N ARG A 54 2.77 -5.15 -24.56
CA ARG A 54 3.69 -4.52 -25.48
C ARG A 54 3.17 -3.13 -25.85
N ALA A 55 4.00 -2.11 -25.70
CA ALA A 55 3.62 -0.73 -26.00
C ALA A 55 4.13 -0.27 -27.38
N GLY A 56 5.07 -1.03 -27.99
CA GLY A 56 5.64 -0.74 -29.28
C GLY A 56 7.10 -1.12 -29.33
N GLY A 57 7.58 -1.67 -30.47
CA GLY A 57 8.95 -2.11 -30.59
C GLY A 57 9.33 -3.09 -29.49
N THR A 58 10.37 -2.75 -28.73
CA THR A 58 10.82 -3.53 -27.58
C THR A 58 10.29 -3.01 -26.24
N THR A 59 9.44 -1.99 -26.25
CA THR A 59 8.93 -1.37 -25.02
C THR A 59 7.78 -2.18 -24.44
N VAL A 60 7.83 -2.40 -23.13
CA VAL A 60 6.79 -3.10 -22.38
C VAL A 60 6.13 -2.10 -21.43
N HIS A 61 4.82 -2.08 -21.47
CA HIS A 61 3.97 -1.32 -20.56
C HIS A 61 3.70 -2.20 -19.33
N ARG A 62 4.18 -1.79 -18.18
CA ARG A 62 4.04 -2.57 -16.95
C ARG A 62 3.21 -1.80 -15.93
N VAL A 63 2.16 -2.43 -15.47
CA VAL A 63 1.29 -1.86 -14.44
C VAL A 63 1.39 -2.76 -13.20
N THR A 64 2.07 -2.25 -12.20
CA THR A 64 2.23 -2.96 -10.93
C THR A 64 1.13 -2.53 -9.98
N THR A 65 0.47 -3.48 -9.34
CA THR A 65 -0.44 -3.18 -8.23
C THR A 65 0.40 -3.06 -6.97
N VAL A 66 0.39 -1.87 -6.37
CA VAL A 66 0.99 -1.64 -5.06
C VAL A 66 -0.15 -1.63 -4.05
N GLN A 67 -0.13 -2.58 -3.14
CA GLN A 67 -1.19 -2.74 -2.15
C GLN A 67 -0.66 -2.35 -0.78
N VAL A 68 -1.42 -1.50 -0.09
CA VAL A 68 -1.15 -1.17 1.30
C VAL A 68 -2.32 -1.66 2.13
N ALA A 69 -2.02 -2.46 3.12
CA ALA A 69 -3.02 -2.93 4.08
C ALA A 69 -2.63 -2.41 5.45
N LEU A 70 -3.61 -1.92 6.19
CA LEU A 70 -3.37 -1.55 7.58
C LEU A 70 -4.48 -2.08 8.46
N LYS A 71 -4.15 -2.30 9.72
CA LYS A 71 -5.10 -2.80 10.70
C LYS A 71 -4.94 -2.00 11.99
N ILE A 72 -6.07 -1.55 12.52
CA ILE A 72 -6.13 -0.77 13.75
C ILE A 72 -7.13 -1.38 14.71
N ALA A 73 -6.98 -1.05 15.97
CA ALA A 73 -7.99 -1.34 16.99
C ALA A 73 -8.63 -0.03 17.41
N GLY A 74 -9.89 -0.05 17.77
CA GLY A 74 -10.56 1.17 18.18
C GLY A 74 -11.93 0.92 18.75
N GLY A 75 -12.69 2.01 18.90
CA GLY A 75 -14.02 2.02 19.48
C GLY A 75 -15.10 2.31 18.47
N ALA A 76 -16.04 3.17 18.84
CA ALA A 76 -17.24 3.45 18.05
C ALA A 76 -16.96 4.22 16.76
N ASP A 77 -15.83 4.97 16.70
CA ASP A 77 -15.50 5.82 15.56
C ASP A 77 -14.52 5.16 14.58
N LEU A 78 -14.47 3.83 14.59
CA LEU A 78 -13.47 3.09 13.83
C LEU A 78 -13.57 3.34 12.32
N GLU A 79 -14.77 3.42 11.77
CA GLU A 79 -14.94 3.71 10.34
C GLU A 79 -14.43 5.11 9.98
N SER A 80 -14.73 6.10 10.83
CA SER A 80 -14.21 7.46 10.62
C SER A 80 -12.70 7.51 10.73
N ASP A 81 -12.13 6.73 11.63
CA ASP A 81 -10.68 6.62 11.76
C ASP A 81 -10.06 6.03 10.49
N LEU A 82 -10.69 5.00 9.93
CA LEU A 82 -10.22 4.40 8.67
C LEU A 82 -10.31 5.40 7.51
N ASP A 83 -11.39 6.17 7.45
CA ASP A 83 -11.55 7.19 6.41
C ASP A 83 -10.45 8.25 6.49
N THR A 84 -10.16 8.71 7.69
CA THR A 84 -9.08 9.70 7.91
C THR A 84 -7.73 9.13 7.49
N LEU A 85 -7.45 7.88 7.86
CA LEU A 85 -6.21 7.21 7.49
C LEU A 85 -6.12 7.00 5.97
N SER A 86 -7.25 6.76 5.30
CA SER A 86 -7.23 6.57 3.85
C SER A 86 -6.79 7.83 3.12
N LEU A 87 -7.19 9.01 3.59
CA LEU A 87 -6.72 10.27 3.00
C LEU A 87 -5.22 10.46 3.19
N ALA A 88 -4.71 10.17 4.37
CA ALA A 88 -3.29 10.26 4.65
C ALA A 88 -2.49 9.24 3.83
N LEU A 89 -3.01 8.03 3.71
CA LEU A 89 -2.37 6.96 2.96
C LEU A 89 -2.28 7.32 1.48
N GLU A 90 -3.36 7.83 0.90
CA GLU A 90 -3.37 8.23 -0.50
C GLU A 90 -2.33 9.33 -0.76
N ARG A 91 -2.27 10.33 0.10
CA ARG A 91 -1.28 11.41 0.00
C ARG A 91 0.15 10.85 0.04
N CYS A 92 0.43 9.97 0.99
CA CYS A 92 1.75 9.36 1.13
C CYS A 92 2.12 8.54 -0.10
N ALA A 93 1.18 7.74 -0.61
CA ALA A 93 1.45 6.87 -1.74
C ALA A 93 1.73 7.67 -3.01
N LEU A 94 0.90 8.67 -3.29
CA LEU A 94 1.11 9.51 -4.47
C LEU A 94 2.43 10.27 -4.36
N GLY A 95 2.75 10.80 -3.18
CA GLY A 95 4.01 11.50 -2.97
C GLY A 95 5.24 10.62 -3.11
N ALA A 96 5.16 9.39 -2.61
CA ALA A 96 6.30 8.46 -2.64
C ALA A 96 6.53 7.85 -4.02
N LEU A 97 5.46 7.59 -4.78
CA LEU A 97 5.54 6.79 -6.00
C LEU A 97 5.62 7.62 -7.28
N GLN A 98 5.15 8.86 -7.26
CA GLN A 98 5.05 9.67 -8.49
C GLN A 98 6.40 9.93 -9.16
N ASP A 99 7.49 9.95 -8.40
CA ASP A 99 8.83 10.17 -8.95
C ASP A 99 9.50 8.87 -9.43
N LEU A 100 8.87 7.73 -9.17
CA LEU A 100 9.43 6.42 -9.50
C LEU A 100 8.78 5.79 -10.73
N ALA A 101 7.69 6.38 -11.24
CA ALA A 101 6.93 5.81 -12.32
C ALA A 101 6.29 6.90 -13.16
N GLN A 102 5.78 6.54 -14.34
CA GLN A 102 5.15 7.49 -15.24
C GLN A 102 3.76 7.91 -14.77
N ILE A 103 2.99 6.94 -14.27
CA ILE A 103 1.62 7.19 -13.83
C ILE A 103 1.38 6.44 -12.53
N VAL A 104 0.76 7.11 -11.56
CA VAL A 104 0.34 6.48 -10.31
C VAL A 104 -1.13 6.85 -10.09
N GLU A 105 -1.97 5.84 -9.96
CA GLU A 105 -3.41 6.04 -9.78
C GLU A 105 -3.94 5.17 -8.65
N LEU A 106 -4.81 5.73 -7.82
CA LEU A 106 -5.56 4.93 -6.86
C LEU A 106 -6.59 4.09 -7.61
N SER A 107 -6.54 2.77 -7.46
CA SER A 107 -7.43 1.88 -8.18
C SER A 107 -8.55 1.31 -7.32
N SER A 108 -8.32 1.13 -6.01
CA SER A 108 -9.39 0.65 -5.13
C SER A 108 -9.08 0.97 -3.68
N THR A 109 -10.15 1.09 -2.91
CA THR A 109 -10.09 1.24 -1.46
C THR A 109 -11.16 0.34 -0.87
N SER A 110 -10.80 -0.48 0.12
CA SER A 110 -11.78 -1.26 0.85
C SER A 110 -11.53 -1.15 2.33
N THR A 111 -12.61 -1.15 3.09
CA THR A 111 -12.57 -1.09 4.54
C THR A 111 -13.43 -2.20 5.10
N SER A 112 -13.05 -2.73 6.24
CA SER A 112 -13.87 -3.68 6.98
C SER A 112 -13.68 -3.46 8.46
N VAL A 113 -14.74 -3.71 9.23
CA VAL A 113 -14.73 -3.56 10.68
C VAL A 113 -15.22 -4.88 11.26
N ASP A 114 -14.41 -5.44 12.17
CA ASP A 114 -14.77 -6.63 12.90
C ASP A 114 -15.17 -6.23 14.32
N ALA A 115 -16.39 -6.50 14.67
CA ALA A 115 -16.95 -6.18 15.98
C ALA A 115 -16.92 -7.37 16.94
N GLY A 116 -16.39 -8.52 16.52
CA GLY A 116 -16.30 -9.71 17.36
C GLY A 116 -15.19 -9.57 18.40
N GLY A 117 -15.44 -10.09 19.61
CA GLY A 117 -14.48 -10.04 20.68
C GLY A 117 -14.61 -8.79 21.54
N GLU A 118 -13.64 -8.60 22.44
CA GLU A 118 -13.64 -7.49 23.38
C GLU A 118 -13.23 -6.16 22.75
N ARG A 119 -12.49 -6.21 21.63
CA ARG A 119 -12.00 -5.02 20.94
C ARG A 119 -12.41 -5.08 19.49
N ARG A 120 -12.89 -3.96 18.99
CA ARG A 120 -13.18 -3.81 17.57
C ARG A 120 -11.89 -3.58 16.81
N THR A 121 -11.79 -4.19 15.64
CA THR A 121 -10.66 -3.97 14.75
C THR A 121 -11.15 -3.49 13.39
N GLY A 122 -10.35 -2.67 12.74
CA GLY A 122 -10.63 -2.19 11.39
C GLY A 122 -9.48 -2.46 10.46
N VAL A 123 -9.80 -2.79 9.22
CA VAL A 123 -8.81 -3.04 8.16
C VAL A 123 -9.10 -2.09 7.01
N LEU A 124 -8.04 -1.45 6.52
CA LEU A 124 -8.07 -0.63 5.32
C LEU A 124 -7.11 -1.24 4.32
N ILE A 125 -7.58 -1.45 3.09
CA ILE A 125 -6.72 -1.93 2.00
C ILE A 125 -6.89 -0.96 0.84
N MET A 126 -5.77 -0.38 0.39
CA MET A 126 -5.76 0.50 -0.76
C MET A 126 -4.81 -0.06 -1.81
N GLU A 127 -5.24 -0.03 -3.05
CA GLU A 127 -4.44 -0.48 -4.18
C GLU A 127 -4.20 0.66 -5.14
N PHE A 128 -2.95 0.75 -5.60
CA PHE A 128 -2.52 1.76 -6.56
C PHE A 128 -2.00 1.08 -7.79
N ALA A 129 -2.40 1.58 -8.96
CA ALA A 129 -1.87 1.11 -10.23
C ALA A 129 -0.67 2.00 -10.59
N VAL A 130 0.50 1.40 -10.67
CA VAL A 130 1.76 2.11 -10.89
C VAL A 130 2.33 1.69 -12.25
N THR A 131 2.36 2.63 -13.19
CA THR A 131 2.72 2.35 -14.58
C THR A 131 4.15 2.75 -14.87
N ARG A 132 4.89 1.82 -15.48
CA ARG A 132 6.26 2.01 -15.92
C ARG A 132 6.42 1.41 -17.31
N PHE A 133 7.21 2.08 -18.15
CA PHE A 133 7.61 1.55 -19.45
C PHE A 133 9.05 1.07 -19.35
N THR A 134 9.31 -0.17 -19.74
CA THR A 134 10.64 -0.77 -19.72
C THR A 134 10.94 -1.42 -21.04
N ASP A 135 12.22 -1.74 -21.29
CA ASP A 135 12.57 -2.60 -22.41
C ASP A 135 12.22 -4.06 -22.10
N ALA A 136 11.93 -4.84 -23.15
CA ALA A 136 11.41 -6.20 -23.00
C ALA A 136 12.29 -7.12 -22.15
N ALA A 137 13.60 -6.89 -22.13
CA ALA A 137 14.56 -7.73 -21.39
C ALA A 137 15.20 -7.00 -20.21
N SER A 138 14.60 -5.89 -19.76
CA SER A 138 15.19 -5.01 -18.77
C SER A 138 14.15 -4.54 -17.76
N GLN A 139 14.63 -4.13 -16.57
CA GLN A 139 13.79 -3.47 -15.57
C GLN A 139 13.66 -1.97 -15.82
N ASP A 140 14.46 -1.43 -16.66
CA ASP A 140 14.58 0.03 -16.83
C ASP A 140 13.72 0.57 -17.97
#